data_ad858e1324f899fa310acc413202467f
#
_entry.id   ad858e1324f899fa310acc413202467f
#
_cell.length_a   1.000
_cell.length_b   1.000
_cell.length_c   1.000
_cell.angle_alpha   90.00
_cell.angle_beta   90.00
_cell.angle_gamma   90.00
#
_symmetry.space_group_name_H-M   'P 1'
#
loop_
_entity.id
_entity.type
_entity.pdbx_description
1 polymer ?
#
loop_
_entity_poly.entity_id
_entity_poly.type
_entity_poly.pdbx_seq_one_letter_code
_entity_poly.pdbx_strand_id
1 'polypeptide(L)'
;MTHTLDEGSSTPLYAQLRELLKSQIEDGSFAPGERIPSEDKLNGLYGVSRITIRRALQELADDGYLVKCPGKGTYVGERIPGMRRPAKIRAKFTQNNDVQSFTEACASNSQSAGAHLVSLEEVEGLEEERDFFGFGSEGRLLRLVRIRTADRTPIMIEENYFPVGTYGFLLDVDYEDTSLYDIIVSNGYGEPTLNEPCDLDLEKAPADMAPYLDVPAGEPLFCLAGRYFDTDGSPMYLGKQHIVGTRYTFRI
;
A
#
# COMPACT_ATOMS: atom_id res chain seq x y z
N MET A 1 17.43 -5.15 -20.01
CA MET A 1 18.04 -4.44 -21.14
C MET A 1 19.35 -3.84 -20.68
N THR A 2 20.47 -4.16 -21.33
CA THR A 2 21.80 -3.57 -21.02
C THR A 2 21.79 -2.12 -21.51
N HIS A 3 21.64 -1.16 -20.60
CA HIS A 3 21.82 0.25 -20.93
C HIS A 3 23.31 0.52 -21.14
N THR A 4 23.70 0.71 -22.39
CA THR A 4 25.09 1.03 -22.77
C THR A 4 25.25 2.54 -22.66
N LEU A 5 26.30 3.00 -21.96
CA LEU A 5 26.65 4.43 -21.93
C LEU A 5 27.30 4.79 -23.27
N ASP A 6 27.03 6.00 -23.77
CA ASP A 6 27.51 6.47 -25.09
C ASP A 6 28.76 7.35 -24.91
N GLU A 7 29.92 6.83 -25.31
CA GLU A 7 31.20 7.57 -25.29
C GLU A 7 31.24 8.72 -26.34
N GLY A 8 30.38 8.64 -27.37
CA GLY A 8 30.29 9.68 -28.41
C GLY A 8 29.37 10.84 -28.07
N SER A 9 28.62 10.74 -26.96
CA SER A 9 27.69 11.78 -26.51
C SER A 9 28.41 13.01 -25.98
N SER A 10 27.83 14.19 -26.17
CA SER A 10 28.29 15.44 -25.53
C SER A 10 28.12 15.43 -24.01
N THR A 11 27.31 14.51 -23.47
CA THR A 11 27.09 14.34 -22.03
C THR A 11 28.21 13.47 -21.44
N PRO A 12 28.96 13.96 -20.43
CA PRO A 12 30.01 13.17 -19.79
C PRO A 12 29.53 11.83 -19.24
N LEU A 13 30.34 10.77 -19.34
CA LEU A 13 29.99 9.41 -18.90
C LEU A 13 29.53 9.33 -17.44
N TYR A 14 30.11 10.14 -16.54
CA TYR A 14 29.65 10.17 -15.15
C TYR A 14 28.22 10.72 -15.02
N ALA A 15 27.86 11.71 -15.84
CA ALA A 15 26.53 12.29 -15.83
C ALA A 15 25.50 11.32 -16.41
N GLN A 16 25.85 10.59 -17.48
CA GLN A 16 25.01 9.53 -18.05
C GLN A 16 24.78 8.41 -17.02
N LEU A 17 25.83 7.96 -16.33
CA LEU A 17 25.73 6.93 -15.29
C LEU A 17 24.90 7.42 -14.10
N ARG A 18 25.06 8.70 -13.71
CA ARG A 18 24.23 9.32 -12.66
C ARG A 18 22.76 9.29 -13.03
N GLU A 19 22.38 9.76 -14.22
CA GLU A 19 20.97 9.76 -14.66
C GLU A 19 20.40 8.35 -14.78
N LEU A 20 21.19 7.40 -15.27
CA LEU A 20 20.78 6.00 -15.36
C LEU A 20 20.49 5.39 -13.98
N LEU A 21 21.42 5.53 -13.03
CA LEU A 21 21.23 5.04 -11.66
C LEU A 21 20.08 5.77 -10.96
N LYS A 22 19.96 7.08 -11.19
CA LYS A 22 18.84 7.87 -10.68
C LYS A 22 17.50 7.34 -11.18
N SER A 23 17.37 7.09 -12.50
CA SER A 23 16.15 6.51 -13.09
C SER A 23 15.83 5.14 -12.49
N GLN A 24 16.85 4.27 -12.29
CA GLN A 24 16.66 2.96 -11.67
C GLN A 24 16.24 3.02 -10.18
N ILE A 25 16.63 4.08 -9.49
CA ILE A 25 16.16 4.34 -8.13
C ILE A 25 14.71 4.86 -8.15
N GLU A 26 14.40 5.77 -9.07
CA GLU A 26 13.08 6.39 -9.21
C GLU A 26 12.00 5.42 -9.72
N ASP A 27 12.37 4.45 -10.57
CA ASP A 27 11.47 3.41 -11.08
C ASP A 27 11.36 2.19 -10.15
N GLY A 28 12.09 2.20 -9.02
CA GLY A 28 12.04 1.13 -8.02
C GLY A 28 12.91 -0.09 -8.33
N SER A 29 13.73 -0.06 -9.40
CA SER A 29 14.72 -1.12 -9.69
C SER A 29 15.74 -1.31 -8.56
N PHE A 30 15.97 -0.24 -7.79
CA PHE A 30 16.66 -0.26 -6.50
C PHE A 30 15.74 0.32 -5.42
N ALA A 31 15.34 -0.50 -4.46
CA ALA A 31 14.46 -0.09 -3.38
C ALA A 31 15.16 0.83 -2.35
N PRO A 32 14.43 1.73 -1.65
CA PRO A 32 14.98 2.47 -0.53
C PRO A 32 15.62 1.55 0.51
N GLY A 33 16.85 1.87 0.95
CA GLY A 33 17.64 1.04 1.85
C GLY A 33 18.36 -0.13 1.18
N GLU A 34 18.13 -0.40 -0.10
CA GLU A 34 18.82 -1.45 -0.84
C GLU A 34 20.28 -1.07 -1.11
N ARG A 35 21.15 -2.07 -1.09
CA ARG A 35 22.56 -1.90 -1.42
C ARG A 35 22.76 -1.90 -2.93
N ILE A 36 23.26 -0.80 -3.49
CA ILE A 36 23.63 -0.75 -4.91
C ILE A 36 24.87 -1.60 -5.20
N PRO A 37 25.10 -2.03 -6.46
CA PRO A 37 26.28 -2.78 -6.83
C PRO A 37 27.58 -2.03 -6.46
N SER A 38 28.62 -2.76 -6.09
CA SER A 38 29.92 -2.17 -5.78
C SER A 38 30.54 -1.47 -6.98
N GLU A 39 31.52 -0.55 -6.74
CA GLU A 39 32.26 0.13 -7.80
C GLU A 39 32.84 -0.86 -8.83
N ASP A 40 33.33 -2.02 -8.40
CA ASP A 40 33.87 -3.04 -9.29
C ASP A 40 32.80 -3.72 -10.14
N LYS A 41 31.62 -3.98 -9.56
CA LYS A 41 30.47 -4.49 -10.31
C LYS A 41 29.96 -3.47 -11.31
N LEU A 42 29.86 -2.20 -10.91
CA LEU A 42 29.46 -1.11 -11.82
C LEU A 42 30.46 -0.90 -12.96
N ASN A 43 31.77 -1.03 -12.67
CA ASN A 43 32.81 -1.02 -13.72
C ASN A 43 32.61 -2.14 -14.73
N GLY A 44 32.34 -3.37 -14.25
CA GLY A 44 32.07 -4.50 -15.13
C GLY A 44 30.78 -4.38 -15.93
N LEU A 45 29.73 -3.76 -15.36
CA LEU A 45 28.43 -3.59 -16.02
C LEU A 45 28.44 -2.50 -17.09
N TYR A 46 29.11 -1.38 -16.82
CA TYR A 46 29.02 -0.16 -17.66
C TYR A 46 30.32 0.19 -18.39
N GLY A 47 31.41 -0.53 -18.12
CA GLY A 47 32.69 -0.32 -18.82
C GLY A 47 33.41 0.99 -18.53
N VAL A 48 32.98 1.75 -17.50
CA VAL A 48 33.54 3.09 -17.20
C VAL A 48 34.54 3.05 -16.05
N SER A 49 35.46 4.03 -16.02
CA SER A 49 36.52 4.06 -15.00
C SER A 49 35.97 4.20 -13.57
N ARG A 50 36.72 3.71 -12.56
CA ARG A 50 36.37 3.89 -11.15
C ARG A 50 36.22 5.36 -10.74
N ILE A 51 36.97 6.27 -11.36
CA ILE A 51 36.86 7.71 -11.10
C ILE A 51 35.51 8.23 -11.59
N THR A 52 35.07 7.79 -12.77
CA THR A 52 33.75 8.11 -13.35
C THR A 52 32.62 7.61 -12.43
N ILE A 53 32.73 6.35 -11.97
CA ILE A 53 31.73 5.74 -11.05
C ILE A 53 31.68 6.51 -9.73
N ARG A 54 32.86 6.77 -9.10
CA ARG A 54 32.89 7.49 -7.81
C ARG A 54 32.27 8.87 -7.90
N ARG A 55 32.49 9.57 -9.01
CA ARG A 55 31.89 10.88 -9.25
C ARG A 55 30.36 10.78 -9.37
N ALA A 56 29.86 9.86 -10.18
CA ALA A 56 28.42 9.65 -10.32
C ALA A 56 27.76 9.30 -8.98
N LEU A 57 28.37 8.37 -8.21
CA LEU A 57 27.88 7.98 -6.89
C LEU A 57 28.00 9.09 -5.84
N GLN A 58 29.00 9.97 -5.96
CA GLN A 58 29.14 11.11 -5.06
C GLN A 58 28.04 12.14 -5.34
N GLU A 59 27.84 12.50 -6.61
CA GLU A 59 26.76 13.44 -6.98
C GLU A 59 25.37 12.91 -6.56
N LEU A 60 25.09 11.61 -6.74
CA LEU A 60 23.85 11.00 -6.25
C LEU A 60 23.74 11.01 -4.70
N ALA A 61 24.87 10.91 -4.00
CA ALA A 61 24.87 11.02 -2.54
C ALA A 61 24.68 12.48 -2.08
N ASP A 62 25.30 13.43 -2.76
CA ASP A 62 25.14 14.86 -2.50
C ASP A 62 23.69 15.31 -2.78
N ASP A 63 23.07 14.74 -3.81
CA ASP A 63 21.67 14.94 -4.17
C ASP A 63 20.70 14.16 -3.24
N GLY A 64 21.21 13.33 -2.31
CA GLY A 64 20.41 12.58 -1.32
C GLY A 64 19.77 11.28 -1.84
N TYR A 65 20.08 10.85 -3.07
CA TYR A 65 19.61 9.56 -3.61
C TYR A 65 20.33 8.37 -2.98
N LEU A 66 21.57 8.55 -2.55
CA LEU A 66 22.42 7.49 -1.99
C LEU A 66 22.96 7.87 -0.61
N VAL A 67 23.24 6.85 0.20
CA VAL A 67 23.92 6.96 1.50
C VAL A 67 25.17 6.08 1.46
N LYS A 68 26.35 6.67 1.66
CA LYS A 68 27.60 5.94 1.76
C LYS A 68 27.84 5.48 3.20
N CYS A 69 27.94 4.17 3.41
CA CYS A 69 28.26 3.58 4.69
C CYS A 69 29.72 3.09 4.67
N PRO A 70 30.67 3.75 5.37
CA PRO A 70 32.07 3.36 5.37
C PRO A 70 32.25 1.89 5.74
N GLY A 71 33.00 1.13 4.92
CA GLY A 71 33.24 -0.30 5.10
C GLY A 71 32.06 -1.23 4.79
N LYS A 72 30.84 -0.71 4.60
CA LYS A 72 29.64 -1.52 4.33
C LYS A 72 29.14 -1.39 2.89
N GLY A 73 29.39 -0.27 2.22
CA GLY A 73 28.99 -0.03 0.83
C GLY A 73 28.12 1.22 0.68
N THR A 74 27.48 1.34 -0.50
CA THR A 74 26.57 2.43 -0.82
C THR A 74 25.15 1.89 -0.94
N TYR A 75 24.21 2.58 -0.35
CA TYR A 75 22.80 2.17 -0.23
C TYR A 75 21.91 3.26 -0.81
N VAL A 76 20.76 2.90 -1.33
CA VAL A 76 19.72 3.86 -1.71
C VAL A 76 19.25 4.60 -0.45
N GLY A 77 19.17 5.91 -0.54
CA GLY A 77 18.69 6.73 0.56
C GLY A 77 17.24 6.38 0.93
N GLU A 78 16.92 6.38 2.21
CA GLU A 78 15.54 6.25 2.66
C GLU A 78 14.67 7.45 2.24
N ARG A 79 15.30 8.57 1.88
CA ARG A 79 14.66 9.76 1.32
C ARG A 79 15.24 10.02 -0.06
N ILE A 80 14.52 9.65 -1.10
CA ILE A 80 14.89 9.95 -2.48
C ILE A 80 14.35 11.35 -2.81
N PRO A 81 15.23 12.32 -3.19
CA PRO A 81 14.78 13.65 -3.59
C PRO A 81 13.85 13.55 -4.82
N GLY A 82 12.69 14.18 -4.74
CA GLY A 82 11.71 14.17 -5.82
C GLY A 82 10.77 12.95 -5.83
N MET A 83 11.10 11.85 -5.19
CA MET A 83 10.11 10.84 -4.84
C MET A 83 9.22 11.43 -3.74
N ARG A 84 7.99 11.76 -4.09
CA ARG A 84 6.96 11.88 -3.07
C ARG A 84 6.92 10.51 -2.38
N ARG A 85 7.43 10.43 -1.14
CA ARG A 85 6.92 9.39 -0.27
C ARG A 85 5.42 9.52 -0.38
N PRO A 86 4.67 8.44 -0.61
CA PRO A 86 3.23 8.53 -0.42
C PRO A 86 3.06 9.19 0.94
N ALA A 87 2.45 10.37 0.95
CA ALA A 87 2.34 11.14 2.17
C ALA A 87 1.61 10.23 3.13
N LYS A 88 2.24 9.94 4.29
CA LYS A 88 1.73 8.99 5.26
C LYS A 88 0.30 9.39 5.60
N ILE A 89 -0.66 8.53 5.33
CA ILE A 89 -2.05 8.79 5.67
C ILE A 89 -2.16 8.91 7.17
N ARG A 90 -2.73 10.00 7.64
CA ARG A 90 -3.03 10.24 9.04
C ARG A 90 -4.53 10.19 9.21
N ALA A 91 -5.04 9.06 9.65
CA ALA A 91 -6.46 8.88 9.93
C ALA A 91 -6.76 9.11 11.41
N LYS A 92 -7.92 9.66 11.68
CA LYS A 92 -8.43 9.73 13.03
C LYS A 92 -8.92 8.33 13.43
N PHE A 93 -8.44 7.83 14.56
CA PHE A 93 -9.05 6.68 15.20
C PHE A 93 -10.15 7.24 16.09
N THR A 94 -11.38 7.23 15.60
CA THR A 94 -12.49 7.85 16.33
C THR A 94 -13.05 6.87 17.36
N GLN A 95 -13.14 7.31 18.61
CA GLN A 95 -13.73 6.55 19.72
C GLN A 95 -15.27 6.66 19.79
N ASN A 96 -15.87 7.49 18.95
CA ASN A 96 -17.30 7.80 18.99
C ASN A 96 -17.93 7.48 17.63
N ASN A 97 -18.42 6.29 17.40
CA ASN A 97 -19.28 5.83 16.27
C ASN A 97 -19.04 6.43 14.86
N ASP A 98 -18.13 7.37 14.74
CA ASP A 98 -17.85 8.16 13.54
C ASP A 98 -16.68 7.50 12.80
N VAL A 99 -16.98 6.66 11.84
CA VAL A 99 -15.99 5.90 11.06
C VAL A 99 -15.53 6.74 9.89
N GLN A 100 -14.32 7.26 9.98
CA GLN A 100 -13.70 7.90 8.81
C GLN A 100 -13.40 6.86 7.73
N SER A 101 -14.04 6.97 6.58
CA SER A 101 -13.73 6.12 5.43
C SER A 101 -12.29 6.36 4.94
N PHE A 102 -11.70 5.37 4.27
CA PHE A 102 -10.37 5.53 3.67
C PHE A 102 -10.33 6.67 2.65
N THR A 103 -11.42 6.86 1.90
CA THR A 103 -11.55 7.95 0.91
C THR A 103 -11.48 9.31 1.60
N GLU A 104 -12.20 9.50 2.71
CA GLU A 104 -12.15 10.73 3.50
C GLU A 104 -10.79 10.94 4.18
N ALA A 105 -10.15 9.85 4.65
CA ALA A 105 -8.81 9.92 5.20
C ALA A 105 -7.81 10.41 4.14
N CYS A 106 -7.88 9.91 2.91
CA CYS A 106 -7.07 10.40 1.78
C CYS A 106 -7.35 11.87 1.48
N ALA A 107 -8.62 12.27 1.34
CA ALA A 107 -9.01 13.66 1.08
C ALA A 107 -8.49 14.62 2.17
N SER A 108 -8.60 14.24 3.43
CA SER A 108 -8.07 15.01 4.58
C SER A 108 -6.54 15.17 4.56
N ASN A 109 -5.83 14.30 3.85
CA ASN A 109 -4.38 14.36 3.64
C ASN A 109 -3.98 14.92 2.27
N SER A 110 -4.94 15.48 1.51
CA SER A 110 -4.74 16.00 0.14
C SER A 110 -4.18 14.94 -0.83
N GLN A 111 -4.66 13.71 -0.69
CA GLN A 111 -4.32 12.56 -1.53
C GLN A 111 -5.55 12.04 -2.27
N SER A 112 -5.34 11.43 -3.42
CA SER A 112 -6.39 10.75 -4.19
C SER A 112 -6.50 9.31 -3.73
N ALA A 113 -7.68 8.90 -3.26
CA ALA A 113 -7.96 7.50 -2.94
C ALA A 113 -8.20 6.70 -4.22
N GLY A 114 -7.70 5.46 -4.25
CA GLY A 114 -8.01 4.49 -5.30
C GLY A 114 -8.39 3.14 -4.70
N ALA A 115 -8.95 2.28 -5.54
CA ALA A 115 -9.32 0.92 -5.18
C ALA A 115 -9.14 -0.02 -6.38
N HIS A 116 -8.65 -1.23 -6.13
CA HIS A 116 -8.56 -2.30 -7.13
C HIS A 116 -9.16 -3.58 -6.54
N LEU A 117 -10.04 -4.23 -7.30
CA LEU A 117 -10.63 -5.50 -6.91
C LEU A 117 -9.57 -6.61 -7.00
N VAL A 118 -9.39 -7.37 -5.92
CA VAL A 118 -8.56 -8.59 -5.90
C VAL A 118 -9.43 -9.83 -6.10
N SER A 119 -10.47 -9.96 -5.28
CA SER A 119 -11.45 -11.06 -5.40
C SER A 119 -12.80 -10.65 -4.84
N LEU A 120 -13.84 -11.28 -5.38
CA LEU A 120 -15.20 -11.24 -4.88
C LEU A 120 -15.78 -12.64 -5.02
N GLU A 121 -16.09 -13.28 -3.92
CA GLU A 121 -16.51 -14.67 -3.90
C GLU A 121 -17.55 -14.93 -2.82
N GLU A 122 -18.45 -15.89 -3.07
CA GLU A 122 -19.33 -16.39 -2.03
C GLU A 122 -18.61 -17.45 -1.21
N VAL A 123 -18.64 -17.29 0.12
CA VAL A 123 -18.01 -18.19 1.08
C VAL A 123 -19.01 -18.64 2.16
N GLU A 124 -18.72 -19.76 2.80
CA GLU A 124 -19.40 -20.16 4.02
C GLU A 124 -18.85 -19.35 5.19
N GLY A 125 -19.72 -18.74 5.99
CA GLY A 125 -19.30 -18.02 7.17
C GLY A 125 -18.77 -18.98 8.25
N LEU A 126 -17.72 -18.54 8.97
CA LEU A 126 -17.29 -19.18 10.22
C LEU A 126 -18.35 -19.01 11.30
N GLU A 127 -18.23 -19.74 12.41
CA GLU A 127 -19.21 -19.70 13.51
C GLU A 127 -19.38 -18.28 14.05
N GLU A 128 -18.30 -17.56 14.33
CA GLU A 128 -18.33 -16.17 14.84
C GLU A 128 -19.00 -15.19 13.85
N GLU A 129 -18.76 -15.36 12.55
CA GLU A 129 -19.37 -14.53 11.51
C GLU A 129 -20.88 -14.80 11.41
N ARG A 130 -21.27 -16.06 11.44
CA ARG A 130 -22.68 -16.45 11.46
C ARG A 130 -23.43 -15.92 12.68
N ASP A 131 -22.80 -15.98 13.85
CA ASP A 131 -23.37 -15.46 15.09
C ASP A 131 -23.55 -13.95 15.03
N PHE A 132 -22.58 -13.21 14.48
CA PHE A 132 -22.70 -11.76 14.30
C PHE A 132 -23.89 -11.37 13.42
N PHE A 133 -24.11 -12.08 12.31
CA PHE A 133 -25.23 -11.80 11.41
C PHE A 133 -26.54 -12.46 11.82
N GLY A 134 -26.57 -13.26 12.86
CA GLY A 134 -27.74 -14.01 13.29
C GLY A 134 -28.15 -15.11 12.29
N PHE A 135 -27.22 -15.67 11.55
CA PHE A 135 -27.48 -16.72 10.58
C PHE A 135 -27.59 -18.10 11.23
N GLY A 136 -28.44 -18.95 10.64
CA GLY A 136 -28.35 -20.39 10.86
C GLY A 136 -27.15 -21.01 10.09
N SER A 137 -27.10 -22.36 10.12
CA SER A 137 -26.00 -23.14 9.50
C SER A 137 -25.79 -22.93 7.99
N GLU A 138 -26.73 -22.34 7.28
CA GLU A 138 -26.69 -22.15 5.81
C GLU A 138 -26.38 -20.71 5.38
N GLY A 139 -25.98 -19.83 6.32
CA GLY A 139 -25.65 -18.43 6.01
C GLY A 139 -24.45 -18.31 5.08
N ARG A 140 -24.64 -17.65 3.93
CA ARG A 140 -23.59 -17.37 2.95
C ARG A 140 -23.14 -15.93 3.03
N LEU A 141 -21.83 -15.71 2.86
CA LEU A 141 -21.22 -14.39 2.88
C LEU A 141 -20.57 -14.10 1.53
N LEU A 142 -20.60 -12.84 1.12
CA LEU A 142 -19.73 -12.31 0.07
C LEU A 142 -18.42 -11.86 0.71
N ARG A 143 -17.33 -12.47 0.33
CA ARG A 143 -15.98 -12.04 0.68
C ARG A 143 -15.47 -11.12 -0.42
N LEU A 144 -15.35 -9.83 -0.11
CA LEU A 144 -14.82 -8.80 -0.99
C LEU A 144 -13.40 -8.41 -0.54
N VAL A 145 -12.41 -8.62 -1.41
CA VAL A 145 -11.02 -8.25 -1.15
C VAL A 145 -10.59 -7.17 -2.13
N ARG A 146 -10.10 -6.05 -1.61
CA ARG A 146 -9.63 -4.91 -2.42
C ARG A 146 -8.28 -4.39 -1.93
N ILE A 147 -7.48 -3.90 -2.86
CA ILE A 147 -6.32 -3.07 -2.54
C ILE A 147 -6.79 -1.62 -2.51
N ARG A 148 -6.44 -0.89 -1.43
CA ARG A 148 -6.69 0.56 -1.35
C ARG A 148 -5.39 1.30 -1.56
N THR A 149 -5.42 2.28 -2.45
CA THR A 149 -4.25 3.09 -2.79
C THR A 149 -4.46 4.56 -2.45
N ALA A 150 -3.36 5.25 -2.16
CA ALA A 150 -3.32 6.71 -2.07
C ALA A 150 -2.28 7.24 -3.05
N ASP A 151 -2.68 8.14 -3.96
CA ASP A 151 -1.85 8.60 -5.07
C ASP A 151 -1.20 7.42 -5.82
N ARG A 152 -1.98 6.36 -6.09
CA ARG A 152 -1.59 5.08 -6.72
C ARG A 152 -0.65 4.19 -5.90
N THR A 153 -0.25 4.59 -4.70
CA THR A 153 0.57 3.75 -3.82
C THR A 153 -0.32 2.83 -3.00
N PRO A 154 -0.11 1.51 -2.98
CA PRO A 154 -0.84 0.59 -2.13
C PRO A 154 -0.67 0.96 -0.65
N ILE A 155 -1.76 1.09 0.07
CA ILE A 155 -1.76 1.44 1.49
C ILE A 155 -2.21 0.26 2.34
N MET A 156 -3.28 -0.44 1.90
CA MET A 156 -3.84 -1.56 2.62
C MET A 156 -4.55 -2.54 1.69
N ILE A 157 -4.72 -3.76 2.19
CA ILE A 157 -5.72 -4.70 1.70
C ILE A 157 -6.91 -4.63 2.65
N GLU A 158 -8.07 -4.44 2.07
CA GLU A 158 -9.38 -4.49 2.74
C GLU A 158 -10.05 -5.82 2.44
N GLU A 159 -10.49 -6.53 3.46
CA GLU A 159 -11.24 -7.76 3.37
C GLU A 159 -12.56 -7.57 4.11
N ASN A 160 -13.68 -7.65 3.39
CA ASN A 160 -15.00 -7.38 3.94
C ASN A 160 -15.93 -8.56 3.67
N TYR A 161 -16.74 -8.94 4.67
CA TYR A 161 -17.68 -10.04 4.61
C TYR A 161 -19.11 -9.51 4.77
N PHE A 162 -19.92 -9.66 3.74
CA PHE A 162 -21.30 -9.19 3.68
C PHE A 162 -22.28 -10.34 3.59
N PRO A 163 -23.46 -10.27 4.24
CA PRO A 163 -24.55 -11.22 4.00
C PRO A 163 -25.01 -11.23 2.54
N VAL A 164 -24.93 -12.38 1.86
CA VAL A 164 -25.36 -12.51 0.44
C VAL A 164 -26.83 -12.10 0.26
N GLY A 165 -27.71 -12.53 1.17
CA GLY A 165 -29.15 -12.25 1.06
C GLY A 165 -29.50 -10.77 1.07
N THR A 166 -28.69 -9.94 1.74
CA THR A 166 -28.93 -8.50 1.86
C THR A 166 -28.09 -7.70 0.87
N TYR A 167 -26.83 -8.07 0.69
CA TYR A 167 -25.86 -7.30 -0.09
C TYR A 167 -25.49 -7.97 -1.42
N GLY A 168 -26.35 -8.84 -1.96
CA GLY A 168 -26.12 -9.53 -3.24
C GLY A 168 -25.88 -8.60 -4.43
N PHE A 169 -26.35 -7.35 -4.38
CA PHE A 169 -26.08 -6.33 -5.39
C PHE A 169 -24.58 -6.02 -5.57
N LEU A 170 -23.77 -6.31 -4.54
CA LEU A 170 -22.33 -6.14 -4.61
C LEU A 170 -21.66 -7.03 -5.68
N LEU A 171 -22.33 -8.08 -6.16
CA LEU A 171 -21.81 -8.92 -7.25
C LEU A 171 -21.75 -8.20 -8.61
N ASP A 172 -22.57 -7.16 -8.79
CA ASP A 172 -22.75 -6.45 -10.07
C ASP A 172 -22.13 -5.04 -10.05
N VAL A 173 -21.21 -4.76 -9.11
CA VAL A 173 -20.60 -3.44 -8.91
C VAL A 173 -19.22 -3.34 -9.56
N ASP A 174 -18.91 -2.18 -10.17
CA ASP A 174 -17.55 -1.82 -10.54
C ASP A 174 -16.82 -1.24 -9.31
N TYR A 175 -15.73 -1.91 -8.90
CA TYR A 175 -14.96 -1.56 -7.71
C TYR A 175 -13.74 -0.67 -7.99
N GLU A 176 -13.42 -0.42 -9.29
CA GLU A 176 -12.23 0.36 -9.63
C GLU A 176 -12.39 1.82 -9.19
N ASP A 177 -11.44 2.28 -8.38
CA ASP A 177 -11.37 3.64 -7.82
C ASP A 177 -12.65 4.12 -7.09
N THR A 178 -13.51 3.18 -6.64
CA THR A 178 -14.80 3.49 -6.03
C THR A 178 -14.76 3.31 -4.51
N SER A 179 -15.43 4.22 -3.79
CA SER A 179 -15.65 4.11 -2.34
C SER A 179 -16.69 3.04 -2.02
N LEU A 180 -16.37 2.11 -1.11
CA LEU A 180 -17.34 1.11 -0.66
C LEU A 180 -18.52 1.76 0.07
N TYR A 181 -18.26 2.83 0.82
CA TYR A 181 -19.32 3.58 1.52
C TYR A 181 -20.29 4.21 0.52
N ASP A 182 -19.78 4.83 -0.55
CA ASP A 182 -20.62 5.42 -1.59
C ASP A 182 -21.45 4.36 -2.33
N ILE A 183 -20.87 3.16 -2.56
CA ILE A 183 -21.58 2.02 -3.13
C ILE A 183 -22.74 1.62 -2.22
N ILE A 184 -22.51 1.44 -0.94
CA ILE A 184 -23.51 1.03 0.06
C ILE A 184 -24.62 2.07 0.15
N VAL A 185 -24.27 3.34 0.33
CA VAL A 185 -25.25 4.44 0.48
C VAL A 185 -26.07 4.65 -0.80
N SER A 186 -25.45 4.58 -1.99
CA SER A 186 -26.17 4.72 -3.26
C SER A 186 -27.15 3.58 -3.54
N ASN A 187 -26.99 2.43 -2.86
CA ASN A 187 -27.94 1.32 -2.94
C ASN A 187 -28.99 1.32 -1.82
N GLY A 188 -29.11 2.44 -1.08
CA GLY A 188 -30.21 2.67 -0.13
C GLY A 188 -29.94 2.20 1.29
N TYR A 189 -28.70 1.86 1.64
CA TYR A 189 -28.28 1.54 3.01
C TYR A 189 -27.72 2.80 3.69
N GLY A 190 -27.63 2.78 5.01
CA GLY A 190 -26.98 3.85 5.78
C GLY A 190 -25.46 3.85 5.64
N GLU A 191 -24.83 4.90 6.14
CA GLU A 191 -23.37 4.92 6.29
C GLU A 191 -22.94 3.90 7.35
N PRO A 192 -21.87 3.11 7.09
CA PRO A 192 -21.38 2.15 8.07
C PRO A 192 -20.96 2.83 9.38
N THR A 193 -21.40 2.29 10.50
CA THR A 193 -21.09 2.78 11.85
C THR A 193 -20.38 1.70 12.67
N LEU A 194 -19.62 2.11 13.70
CA LEU A 194 -19.01 1.23 14.68
C LEU A 194 -19.75 1.38 16.01
N ASN A 195 -20.43 0.32 16.43
CA ASN A 195 -21.12 0.27 17.73
C ASN A 195 -20.30 -0.46 18.81
N GLU A 196 -19.20 -1.08 18.40
CA GLU A 196 -18.26 -1.84 19.22
C GLU A 196 -16.83 -1.40 18.94
N PRO A 197 -15.87 -1.58 19.87
CA PRO A 197 -14.45 -1.32 19.62
C PRO A 197 -13.91 -2.17 18.47
N CYS A 198 -12.99 -1.60 17.69
CA CYS A 198 -12.18 -2.35 16.74
C CYS A 198 -10.92 -2.89 17.42
N ASP A 199 -10.51 -4.08 17.01
CA ASP A 199 -9.22 -4.65 17.41
C ASP A 199 -8.11 -4.16 16.48
N LEU A 200 -7.00 -3.73 17.05
CA LEU A 200 -5.81 -3.30 16.31
C LEU A 200 -4.60 -4.12 16.75
N ASP A 201 -4.17 -5.01 15.88
CA ASP A 201 -3.03 -5.89 16.07
C ASP A 201 -1.85 -5.54 15.15
N LEU A 202 -0.69 -6.15 15.45
CA LEU A 202 0.48 -6.12 14.59
C LEU A 202 0.71 -7.52 14.01
N GLU A 203 0.87 -7.57 12.69
CA GLU A 203 1.18 -8.79 11.97
C GLU A 203 2.34 -8.58 10.98
N LYS A 204 2.83 -9.67 10.40
CA LYS A 204 3.84 -9.63 9.34
C LYS A 204 3.16 -9.92 8.01
N ALA A 205 3.47 -9.14 6.97
CA ALA A 205 2.95 -9.37 5.63
C ALA A 205 3.25 -10.81 5.18
N PRO A 206 2.22 -11.64 4.95
CA PRO A 206 2.40 -12.96 4.38
C PRO A 206 3.01 -12.89 2.97
N ALA A 207 3.70 -13.93 2.53
CA ALA A 207 4.40 -13.95 1.25
C ALA A 207 3.46 -13.82 0.03
N ASP A 208 2.23 -14.27 0.15
CA ASP A 208 1.17 -14.16 -0.86
C ASP A 208 0.49 -12.79 -0.88
N MET A 209 0.43 -12.10 0.24
CA MET A 209 -0.15 -10.74 0.37
C MET A 209 0.85 -9.63 0.02
N ALA A 210 2.12 -9.82 0.37
CA ALA A 210 3.16 -8.80 0.23
C ALA A 210 3.28 -8.18 -1.18
N PRO A 211 3.14 -8.94 -2.30
CA PRO A 211 3.17 -8.37 -3.65
C PRO A 211 2.04 -7.38 -3.94
N TYR A 212 0.85 -7.60 -3.39
CA TYR A 212 -0.28 -6.68 -3.57
C TYR A 212 -0.09 -5.33 -2.87
N LEU A 213 0.72 -5.32 -1.82
CA LEU A 213 1.05 -4.11 -1.06
C LEU A 213 2.36 -3.45 -1.52
N ASP A 214 3.06 -4.04 -2.49
CA ASP A 214 4.38 -3.58 -2.93
C ASP A 214 5.33 -3.40 -1.72
N VAL A 215 5.47 -4.49 -0.93
CA VAL A 215 6.34 -4.59 0.24
C VAL A 215 7.03 -5.95 0.28
N PRO A 216 8.19 -6.08 0.96
CA PRO A 216 8.79 -7.39 1.20
C PRO A 216 7.92 -8.24 2.13
N ALA A 217 7.98 -9.57 1.95
CA ALA A 217 7.38 -10.51 2.91
C ALA A 217 7.97 -10.27 4.31
N GLY A 218 7.11 -10.24 5.32
CA GLY A 218 7.49 -9.94 6.69
C GLY A 218 7.50 -8.46 7.06
N GLU A 219 7.14 -7.55 6.13
CA GLU A 219 6.91 -6.14 6.45
C GLU A 219 5.86 -6.02 7.57
N PRO A 220 6.07 -5.13 8.57
CA PRO A 220 5.09 -4.91 9.62
C PRO A 220 3.81 -4.28 9.07
N LEU A 221 2.67 -4.94 9.33
CA LEU A 221 1.34 -4.45 9.03
C LEU A 221 0.57 -4.20 10.34
N PHE A 222 -0.26 -3.16 10.35
CA PHE A 222 -1.37 -3.09 11.28
C PHE A 222 -2.53 -3.92 10.73
N CYS A 223 -3.12 -4.75 11.59
CA CYS A 223 -4.35 -5.48 11.30
C CYS A 223 -5.48 -4.84 12.11
N LEU A 224 -6.38 -4.13 11.43
CA LEU A 224 -7.55 -3.53 12.05
C LEU A 224 -8.78 -4.36 11.70
N ALA A 225 -9.43 -4.94 12.71
CA ALA A 225 -10.66 -5.71 12.55
C ALA A 225 -11.82 -5.03 13.28
N GLY A 226 -12.99 -4.97 12.63
CA GLY A 226 -14.17 -4.33 13.18
C GLY A 226 -15.48 -4.92 12.68
N ARG A 227 -16.52 -4.71 13.47
CA ARG A 227 -17.91 -5.05 13.18
C ARG A 227 -18.66 -3.78 12.83
N TYR A 228 -19.18 -3.73 11.62
CA TYR A 228 -19.86 -2.56 11.10
C TYR A 228 -21.37 -2.77 11.05
N PHE A 229 -22.08 -1.72 11.39
CA PHE A 229 -23.53 -1.71 11.53
C PHE A 229 -24.15 -0.63 10.64
N ASP A 230 -25.38 -0.83 10.25
CA ASP A 230 -26.22 0.21 9.66
C ASP A 230 -26.62 1.26 10.73
N THR A 231 -27.13 2.38 10.30
CA THR A 231 -27.62 3.47 11.16
C THR A 231 -28.76 3.05 12.10
N ASP A 232 -29.50 1.98 11.78
CA ASP A 232 -30.52 1.39 12.63
C ASP A 232 -29.98 0.36 13.64
N GLY A 233 -28.67 0.08 13.61
CA GLY A 233 -27.98 -0.88 14.46
C GLY A 233 -27.99 -2.32 13.94
N SER A 234 -28.50 -2.57 12.74
CA SER A 234 -28.45 -3.88 12.11
C SER A 234 -27.01 -4.23 11.67
N PRO A 235 -26.56 -5.49 11.82
CA PRO A 235 -25.26 -5.93 11.33
C PRO A 235 -25.11 -5.72 9.81
N MET A 236 -24.05 -5.01 9.40
CA MET A 236 -23.82 -4.68 7.99
C MET A 236 -22.71 -5.55 7.38
N TYR A 237 -21.50 -5.45 7.91
CA TYR A 237 -20.38 -6.28 7.47
C TYR A 237 -19.31 -6.43 8.56
N LEU A 238 -18.47 -7.46 8.38
CA LEU A 238 -17.24 -7.62 9.11
C LEU A 238 -16.11 -7.11 8.22
N GLY A 239 -15.27 -6.23 8.74
CA GLY A 239 -14.16 -5.64 8.02
C GLY A 239 -12.83 -5.97 8.65
N LYS A 240 -11.84 -6.34 7.82
CA LYS A 240 -10.46 -6.55 8.20
C LYS A 240 -9.55 -5.77 7.25
N GLN A 241 -8.62 -5.00 7.81
CA GLN A 241 -7.72 -4.16 7.05
C GLN A 241 -6.27 -4.50 7.40
N HIS A 242 -5.48 -4.87 6.39
CA HIS A 242 -4.05 -5.15 6.50
C HIS A 242 -3.29 -3.94 5.99
N ILE A 243 -2.83 -3.08 6.89
CA ILE A 243 -2.37 -1.71 6.61
C ILE A 243 -0.85 -1.64 6.71
N VAL A 244 -0.18 -1.13 5.68
CA VAL A 244 1.28 -0.93 5.70
C VAL A 244 1.65 0.11 6.74
N GLY A 245 2.26 -0.31 7.87
CA GLY A 245 2.54 0.53 9.03
C GLY A 245 3.45 1.73 8.72
N THR A 246 4.33 1.61 7.74
CA THR A 246 5.20 2.71 7.28
C THR A 246 4.45 3.76 6.46
N ARG A 247 3.24 3.43 5.92
CA ARG A 247 2.42 4.30 5.05
C ARG A 247 1.16 4.86 5.73
N TYR A 248 0.91 4.49 6.99
CA TYR A 248 -0.30 4.88 7.73
C TYR A 248 0.01 5.29 9.17
N THR A 249 -0.81 6.17 9.75
CA THR A 249 -0.72 6.58 11.16
C THR A 249 -2.13 6.78 11.70
N PHE A 250 -2.44 6.10 12.79
CA PHE A 250 -3.63 6.36 13.57
C PHE A 250 -3.39 7.55 14.51
N ARG A 251 -4.37 8.47 14.56
CA ARG A 251 -4.44 9.53 15.56
C ARG A 251 -5.52 9.13 16.57
N ILE A 252 -5.10 8.91 17.78
CA ILE A 252 -5.94 8.54 18.93
C ILE A 252 -6.42 9.78 19.64
#